data_e8a7318b2c8b8d47c3f1f702dedc4a9d
#
_entry.id   e8a7318b2c8b8d47c3f1f702dedc4a9d
#
_cell.length_a   1.000
_cell.length_b   1.000
_cell.length_c   1.000
_cell.angle_alpha   90.00
_cell.angle_beta   90.00
_cell.angle_gamma   90.00
#
_symmetry.space_group_name_H-M   'P 1'
#
loop_
_entity.id
_entity.type
_entity.pdbx_description
1 polymer ?
#
loop_
_entity_poly.entity_id
_entity_poly.type
_entity_poly.pdbx_seq_one_letter_code
_entity_poly.pdbx_strand_id
1 'polypeptide(L)'
;MNGDNIHYYALGKALAEGKGFTNTISFSETPHTHFPPGYPVFVAGVMKFFPDNIDAVKLANGILLYAAILLLFFLLKKISGSIIVAFLTCVFCSIHAEILRYATIMMSEMLFLFCSVAAIFLMLSIKPEQLFTKKGVRDTILLVLLLFLVNYIYFVRTMGTSLILAIIIYS
;
A
#
# COMPACT_ATOMS: atom_id res chain seq x y z
N MET A 1 -13.34 -16.35 8.25
CA MET A 1 -11.95 -15.97 8.03
C MET A 1 -11.09 -17.21 8.02
N ASN A 2 -10.22 -17.40 7.05
CA ASN A 2 -9.33 -18.55 6.96
C ASN A 2 -7.93 -18.07 6.53
N GLY A 3 -6.88 -18.79 6.97
CA GLY A 3 -5.50 -18.50 6.58
C GLY A 3 -4.99 -17.12 7.06
N ASP A 4 -4.26 -16.44 6.20
CA ASP A 4 -3.54 -15.20 6.53
C ASP A 4 -4.44 -14.05 7.02
N ASN A 5 -5.72 -14.03 6.60
CA ASN A 5 -6.70 -13.01 7.03
C ASN A 5 -6.88 -12.97 8.55
N ILE A 6 -6.88 -14.15 9.21
CA ILE A 6 -7.00 -14.24 10.68
C ILE A 6 -5.76 -13.66 11.35
N HIS A 7 -4.58 -13.96 10.81
CA HIS A 7 -3.32 -13.47 11.35
C HIS A 7 -3.23 -11.94 11.24
N TYR A 8 -3.57 -11.38 10.08
CA TYR A 8 -3.58 -9.92 9.90
C TYR A 8 -4.59 -9.22 10.82
N TYR A 9 -5.77 -9.82 11.00
CA TYR A 9 -6.75 -9.30 11.95
C TYR A 9 -6.22 -9.30 13.38
N ALA A 10 -5.72 -10.45 13.85
CA ALA A 10 -5.25 -10.63 15.23
C ALA A 10 -4.05 -9.71 15.54
N LEU A 11 -3.08 -9.60 14.59
CA LEU A 11 -1.93 -8.71 14.73
C LEU A 11 -2.34 -7.24 14.74
N GLY A 12 -3.28 -6.85 13.85
CA GLY A 12 -3.82 -5.50 13.82
C GLY A 12 -4.57 -5.14 15.10
N LYS A 13 -5.36 -6.08 15.63
CA LYS A 13 -6.07 -5.93 16.90
C LYS A 13 -5.10 -5.80 18.07
N ALA A 14 -4.11 -6.68 18.17
CA ALA A 14 -3.09 -6.63 19.23
C ALA A 14 -2.36 -5.27 19.23
N LEU A 15 -1.99 -4.75 18.05
CA LEU A 15 -1.38 -3.42 17.90
C LEU A 15 -2.35 -2.31 18.31
N ALA A 16 -3.62 -2.37 17.92
CA ALA A 16 -4.63 -1.37 18.28
C ALA A 16 -4.88 -1.29 19.79
N GLU A 17 -4.82 -2.45 20.47
CA GLU A 17 -4.96 -2.61 21.92
C GLU A 17 -3.66 -2.30 22.70
N GLY A 18 -2.56 -1.97 22.02
CA GLY A 18 -1.27 -1.66 22.66
C GLY A 18 -0.50 -2.88 23.17
N LYS A 19 -0.88 -4.10 22.78
CA LYS A 19 -0.22 -5.36 23.17
C LYS A 19 1.06 -5.65 22.37
N GLY A 20 1.41 -4.75 21.43
CA GLY A 20 2.56 -4.92 20.56
C GLY A 20 2.30 -5.91 19.40
N PHE A 21 3.37 -6.30 18.71
CA PHE A 21 3.32 -7.21 17.56
C PHE A 21 3.36 -8.67 18.03
N THR A 22 2.28 -9.12 18.64
CA THR A 22 2.17 -10.43 19.29
C THR A 22 1.12 -11.30 18.61
N ASN A 23 1.35 -12.62 18.62
CA ASN A 23 0.41 -13.59 18.11
C ASN A 23 -0.64 -13.92 19.18
N THR A 24 -1.80 -13.28 19.10
CA THR A 24 -2.93 -13.49 20.02
C THR A 24 -3.83 -14.66 19.63
N ILE A 25 -3.53 -15.38 18.55
CA ILE A 25 -4.28 -16.58 18.12
C ILE A 25 -3.86 -17.80 18.95
N SER A 26 -2.60 -17.86 19.38
CA SER A 26 -2.12 -18.92 20.26
C SER A 26 -2.33 -18.54 21.72
N PHE A 27 -2.52 -19.54 22.59
CA PHE A 27 -2.64 -19.37 24.05
C PHE A 27 -1.37 -18.76 24.69
N SER A 28 -0.23 -18.77 23.99
CA SER A 28 1.00 -18.09 24.39
C SER A 28 1.14 -16.79 23.57
N GLU A 29 1.12 -15.64 24.24
CA GLU A 29 1.40 -14.34 23.63
C GLU A 29 2.89 -14.24 23.24
N THR A 30 3.25 -14.89 22.14
CA THR A 30 4.63 -14.87 21.62
C THR A 30 4.80 -13.76 20.60
N PRO A 31 5.97 -13.09 20.53
CA PRO A 31 6.27 -12.13 19.47
C PRO A 31 6.09 -12.78 18.10
N HIS A 32 5.43 -12.07 17.19
CA HIS A 32 5.19 -12.57 15.85
C HIS A 32 6.36 -12.21 14.92
N THR A 33 6.84 -13.20 14.13
CA THR A 33 8.00 -13.02 13.25
C THR A 33 7.75 -13.39 11.79
N HIS A 34 6.56 -13.91 11.46
CA HIS A 34 6.28 -14.48 10.14
C HIS A 34 5.78 -13.43 9.12
N PHE A 35 4.85 -12.57 9.53
CA PHE A 35 4.28 -11.57 8.62
C PHE A 35 4.97 -10.20 8.77
N PRO A 36 5.18 -9.47 7.67
CA PRO A 36 5.66 -8.09 7.72
C PRO A 36 4.67 -7.17 8.46
N PRO A 37 5.14 -6.20 9.26
CA PRO A 37 4.29 -5.40 10.14
C PRO A 37 3.47 -4.31 9.43
N GLY A 38 3.78 -3.96 8.19
CA GLY A 38 3.18 -2.81 7.51
C GLY A 38 1.66 -2.90 7.35
N TYR A 39 1.15 -4.06 6.91
CA TYR A 39 -0.29 -4.24 6.80
C TYR A 39 -1.00 -4.36 8.16
N PRO A 40 -0.50 -5.10 9.16
CA PRO A 40 -1.05 -5.05 10.52
C PRO A 40 -1.10 -3.65 11.13
N VAL A 41 -0.11 -2.79 10.88
CA VAL A 41 -0.13 -1.39 11.32
C VAL A 41 -1.26 -0.61 10.65
N PHE A 42 -1.48 -0.80 9.35
CA PHE A 42 -2.62 -0.23 8.64
C PHE A 42 -3.95 -0.70 9.23
N VAL A 43 -4.12 -2.01 9.47
CA VAL A 43 -5.31 -2.60 10.10
C VAL A 43 -5.54 -1.99 11.50
N ALA A 44 -4.48 -1.89 12.30
CA ALA A 44 -4.54 -1.27 13.63
C ALA A 44 -4.99 0.20 13.55
N GLY A 45 -4.52 0.94 12.55
CA GLY A 45 -4.96 2.31 12.29
C GLY A 45 -6.46 2.40 12.04
N VAL A 46 -7.02 1.52 11.19
CA VAL A 46 -8.47 1.45 10.94
C VAL A 46 -9.23 1.06 12.21
N MET A 47 -8.74 0.08 12.97
CA MET A 47 -9.41 -0.41 14.19
C MET A 47 -9.41 0.61 15.33
N LYS A 48 -8.48 1.56 15.36
CA LYS A 48 -8.52 2.67 16.33
C LYS A 48 -9.75 3.57 16.16
N PHE A 49 -10.25 3.73 14.93
CA PHE A 49 -11.45 4.50 14.63
C PHE A 49 -12.72 3.65 14.61
N PHE A 50 -12.58 2.37 14.25
CA PHE A 50 -13.68 1.41 14.09
C PHE A 50 -13.32 0.09 14.82
N PRO A 51 -13.39 0.06 16.16
CA PRO A 51 -12.98 -1.11 16.94
C PRO A 51 -13.74 -2.37 16.52
N ASP A 52 -13.00 -3.47 16.36
CA ASP A 52 -13.51 -4.81 16.01
C ASP A 52 -14.37 -4.88 14.73
N ASN A 53 -14.32 -3.85 13.89
CA ASN A 53 -15.11 -3.78 12.67
C ASN A 53 -14.30 -4.27 11.46
N ILE A 54 -14.52 -5.55 11.10
CA ILE A 54 -13.88 -6.20 9.95
C ILE A 54 -14.29 -5.56 8.63
N ASP A 55 -15.54 -5.13 8.51
CA ASP A 55 -16.06 -4.54 7.27
C ASP A 55 -15.48 -3.15 7.03
N ALA A 56 -15.13 -2.41 8.10
CA ALA A 56 -14.36 -1.17 7.97
C ALA A 56 -12.97 -1.40 7.37
N VAL A 57 -12.29 -2.49 7.73
CA VAL A 57 -10.97 -2.85 7.13
C VAL A 57 -11.13 -3.25 5.67
N LYS A 58 -12.17 -4.01 5.32
CA LYS A 58 -12.47 -4.35 3.92
C LYS A 58 -12.81 -3.11 3.10
N LEU A 59 -13.61 -2.21 3.66
CA LEU A 59 -13.92 -0.93 3.02
C LEU A 59 -12.66 -0.09 2.78
N ALA A 60 -11.75 -0.05 3.76
CA ALA A 60 -10.46 0.62 3.62
C ALA A 60 -9.62 0.00 2.49
N ASN A 61 -9.59 -1.34 2.34
CA ASN A 61 -8.96 -2.01 1.20
C ASN A 61 -9.62 -1.62 -0.14
N GLY A 62 -10.94 -1.53 -0.19
CA GLY A 62 -11.68 -1.06 -1.37
C GLY A 62 -11.31 0.38 -1.74
N ILE A 63 -11.20 1.27 -0.75
CA ILE A 63 -10.76 2.66 -0.95
C ILE A 63 -9.32 2.69 -1.50
N LEU A 64 -8.41 1.87 -0.97
CA LEU A 64 -7.05 1.75 -1.48
C LEU A 64 -7.01 1.27 -2.93
N LEU A 65 -7.86 0.31 -3.31
CA LEU A 65 -7.97 -0.15 -4.69
C LEU A 65 -8.38 1.00 -5.62
N TYR A 66 -9.47 1.71 -5.31
CA TYR A 66 -9.92 2.80 -6.17
C TYR A 66 -8.93 3.97 -6.22
N ALA A 67 -8.26 4.27 -5.11
CA ALA A 67 -7.17 5.25 -5.07
C ALA A 67 -5.99 4.81 -5.95
N ALA A 68 -5.62 3.52 -5.93
CA ALA A 68 -4.59 2.96 -6.80
C ALA A 68 -4.97 3.05 -8.28
N ILE A 69 -6.23 2.73 -8.64
CA ILE A 69 -6.74 2.83 -10.02
C ILE A 69 -6.74 4.29 -10.50
N LEU A 70 -7.13 5.24 -9.64
CA LEU A 70 -7.10 6.67 -9.97
C LEU A 70 -5.67 7.16 -10.22
N LEU A 71 -4.73 6.78 -9.37
CA LEU A 71 -3.31 7.10 -9.57
C LEU A 71 -2.77 6.43 -10.83
N LEU A 72 -3.15 5.18 -11.09
CA LEU A 72 -2.76 4.44 -12.29
C LEU A 72 -3.27 5.13 -13.55
N PHE A 73 -4.49 5.68 -13.54
CA PHE A 73 -5.01 6.47 -14.66
C PHE A 73 -4.10 7.67 -14.99
N PHE A 74 -3.73 8.47 -13.99
CA PHE A 74 -2.85 9.61 -14.20
C PHE A 74 -1.44 9.17 -14.63
N LEU A 75 -0.93 8.10 -14.07
CA LEU A 75 0.35 7.50 -14.42
C LEU A 75 0.37 7.06 -15.89
N LEU A 76 -0.60 6.27 -16.30
CA LEU A 76 -0.71 5.77 -17.67
C LEU A 76 -0.93 6.89 -18.69
N LYS A 77 -1.79 7.87 -18.36
CA LYS A 77 -1.97 9.06 -19.18
C LYS A 77 -0.65 9.82 -19.38
N LYS A 78 0.18 9.93 -18.33
CA LYS A 78 1.49 10.58 -18.38
C LYS A 78 2.49 9.82 -19.25
N ILE A 79 2.52 8.49 -19.15
CA ILE A 79 3.48 7.64 -19.87
C ILE A 79 3.07 7.45 -21.33
N SER A 80 1.80 7.10 -21.58
CA SER A 80 1.31 6.78 -22.94
C SER A 80 0.91 8.00 -23.78
N GLY A 81 0.69 9.14 -23.12
CA GLY A 81 0.11 10.32 -23.77
C GLY A 81 -1.37 10.17 -24.19
N SER A 82 -1.98 8.99 -24.00
CA SER A 82 -3.32 8.65 -24.45
C SER A 82 -4.29 8.49 -23.27
N ILE A 83 -5.35 9.29 -23.27
CA ILE A 83 -6.45 9.19 -22.30
C ILE A 83 -7.25 7.89 -22.50
N ILE A 84 -7.37 7.44 -23.75
CA ILE A 84 -8.14 6.22 -24.09
C ILE A 84 -7.44 4.99 -23.53
N VAL A 85 -6.12 4.87 -23.73
CA VAL A 85 -5.32 3.76 -23.18
C VAL A 85 -5.42 3.74 -21.66
N ALA A 86 -5.21 4.88 -21.01
CA ALA A 86 -5.33 4.99 -19.57
C ALA A 86 -6.72 4.57 -19.05
N PHE A 87 -7.78 5.07 -19.69
CA PHE A 87 -9.15 4.77 -19.30
C PHE A 87 -9.50 3.28 -19.47
N LEU A 88 -9.24 2.71 -20.65
CA LEU A 88 -9.54 1.30 -20.92
C LEU A 88 -8.79 0.35 -19.98
N THR A 89 -7.51 0.64 -19.69
CA THR A 89 -6.73 -0.15 -18.73
C THR A 89 -7.34 -0.08 -17.33
N CYS A 90 -7.73 1.12 -16.86
CA CYS A 90 -8.35 1.29 -15.55
C CYS A 90 -9.72 0.59 -15.47
N VAL A 91 -10.54 0.66 -16.53
CA VAL A 91 -11.81 -0.08 -16.61
C VAL A 91 -11.54 -1.59 -16.50
N PHE A 92 -10.58 -2.11 -17.27
CA PHE A 92 -10.22 -3.53 -17.21
C PHE A 92 -9.79 -3.95 -15.79
N CYS A 93 -8.93 -3.16 -15.12
CA CYS A 93 -8.52 -3.41 -13.74
C CYS A 93 -9.72 -3.37 -12.77
N SER A 94 -10.68 -2.46 -12.98
CA SER A 94 -11.84 -2.27 -12.10
C SER A 94 -12.85 -3.42 -12.15
N ILE A 95 -12.90 -4.18 -13.25
CA ILE A 95 -13.82 -5.32 -13.43
C ILE A 95 -13.13 -6.67 -13.26
N HIS A 96 -11.81 -6.70 -13.06
CA HIS A 96 -11.06 -7.94 -12.95
C HIS A 96 -11.39 -8.68 -11.64
N ALA A 97 -11.93 -9.88 -11.75
CA ALA A 97 -12.46 -10.65 -10.62
C ALA A 97 -11.47 -10.86 -9.48
N GLU A 98 -10.20 -11.19 -9.79
CA GLU A 98 -9.17 -11.40 -8.76
C GLU A 98 -8.82 -10.11 -8.02
N ILE A 99 -8.75 -8.97 -8.71
CA ILE A 99 -8.48 -7.67 -8.09
C ILE A 99 -9.62 -7.33 -7.11
N LEU A 100 -10.87 -7.50 -7.55
CA LEU A 100 -12.05 -7.27 -6.70
C LEU A 100 -12.09 -8.23 -5.52
N ARG A 101 -11.74 -9.50 -5.72
CA ARG A 101 -11.64 -10.49 -4.65
C ARG A 101 -10.67 -10.03 -3.55
N TYR A 102 -9.46 -9.61 -3.92
CA TYR A 102 -8.48 -9.12 -2.94
C TYR A 102 -8.90 -7.82 -2.24
N ALA A 103 -9.74 -7.00 -2.84
CA ALA A 103 -10.29 -5.82 -2.19
C ALA A 103 -11.30 -6.16 -1.08
N THR A 104 -11.97 -7.33 -1.17
CA THR A 104 -12.99 -7.76 -0.21
C THR A 104 -12.47 -8.61 0.94
N ILE A 105 -11.18 -8.94 0.94
CA ILE A 105 -10.53 -9.74 2.00
C ILE A 105 -9.44 -8.91 2.71
N MET A 106 -9.11 -9.30 3.94
CA MET A 106 -8.06 -8.61 4.72
C MET A 106 -6.69 -9.16 4.34
N MET A 107 -6.12 -8.62 3.28
CA MET A 107 -4.83 -9.01 2.74
C MET A 107 -4.01 -7.78 2.36
N SER A 108 -2.71 -7.90 2.36
CA SER A 108 -1.77 -6.80 2.12
C SER A 108 -1.70 -6.32 0.67
N GLU A 109 -2.34 -7.02 -0.27
CA GLU A 109 -2.26 -6.78 -1.72
C GLU A 109 -2.73 -5.38 -2.12
N MET A 110 -3.85 -4.92 -1.55
CA MET A 110 -4.40 -3.60 -1.93
C MET A 110 -3.54 -2.46 -1.43
N LEU A 111 -3.02 -2.57 -0.21
CA LEU A 111 -2.08 -1.60 0.34
C LEU A 111 -0.77 -1.60 -0.46
N PHE A 112 -0.25 -2.78 -0.79
CA PHE A 112 0.96 -2.93 -1.61
C PHE A 112 0.77 -2.33 -3.01
N LEU A 113 -0.36 -2.62 -3.67
CA LEU A 113 -0.70 -2.07 -4.99
C LEU A 113 -0.75 -0.54 -4.95
N PHE A 114 -1.48 0.03 -3.99
CA PHE A 114 -1.59 1.47 -3.83
C PHE A 114 -0.23 2.13 -3.64
N CYS A 115 0.56 1.62 -2.69
CA CYS A 115 1.89 2.15 -2.39
C CYS A 115 2.83 2.02 -3.60
N SER A 116 2.77 0.91 -4.34
CA SER A 116 3.62 0.70 -5.52
C SER A 116 3.30 1.67 -6.65
N VAL A 117 2.01 1.84 -6.99
CA VAL A 117 1.58 2.79 -8.02
C VAL A 117 1.91 4.22 -7.60
N ALA A 118 1.71 4.56 -6.32
CA ALA A 118 2.05 5.87 -5.77
C ALA A 118 3.56 6.15 -5.84
N ALA A 119 4.41 5.17 -5.51
CA ALA A 119 5.86 5.31 -5.59
C ALA A 119 6.32 5.59 -7.03
N ILE A 120 5.81 4.84 -8.02
CA ILE A 120 6.13 5.06 -9.44
C ILE A 120 5.62 6.43 -9.90
N PHE A 121 4.41 6.84 -9.49
CA PHE A 121 3.86 8.14 -9.84
C PHE A 121 4.70 9.29 -9.26
N LEU A 122 5.13 9.18 -8.00
CA LEU A 122 6.01 10.16 -7.36
C LEU A 122 7.36 10.23 -8.08
N MET A 123 7.99 9.07 -8.33
CA MET A 123 9.29 8.99 -9.03
C MET A 123 9.25 9.73 -10.38
N LEU A 124 8.24 9.46 -11.21
CA LEU A 124 8.09 10.11 -12.51
C LEU A 124 7.62 11.58 -12.41
N SER A 125 7.26 12.06 -11.23
CA SER A 125 6.82 13.44 -11.01
C SER A 125 7.91 14.36 -10.47
N ILE A 126 9.03 13.80 -10.01
CA ILE A 126 10.19 14.52 -9.52
C ILE A 126 11.00 15.03 -10.72
N LYS A 127 11.49 16.27 -10.63
CA LYS A 127 12.45 16.86 -11.56
C LYS A 127 13.81 16.92 -10.90
N PRO A 128 14.77 16.02 -11.27
CA PRO A 128 16.07 15.93 -10.60
C PRO A 128 16.84 17.26 -10.61
N GLU A 129 16.72 18.05 -11.68
CA GLU A 129 17.44 19.31 -11.84
C GLU A 129 17.00 20.38 -10.81
N GLN A 130 15.82 20.21 -10.19
CA GLN A 130 15.27 21.17 -9.25
C GLN A 130 15.50 20.78 -7.79
N LEU A 131 16.01 19.56 -7.54
CA LEU A 131 16.23 19.07 -6.17
C LEU A 131 17.16 20.01 -5.40
N PHE A 132 16.80 20.24 -4.14
CA PHE A 132 17.55 21.06 -3.18
C PHE A 132 17.73 22.53 -3.57
N THR A 133 16.99 23.03 -4.56
CA THR A 133 16.94 24.44 -4.94
C THR A 133 15.78 25.15 -4.27
N LYS A 134 15.88 26.50 -4.13
CA LYS A 134 14.76 27.31 -3.58
C LYS A 134 13.46 27.18 -4.42
N LYS A 135 13.57 26.89 -5.71
CA LYS A 135 12.44 26.68 -6.62
C LYS A 135 11.92 25.23 -6.58
N GLY A 136 12.70 24.30 -6.07
CA GLY A 136 12.42 22.85 -6.08
C GLY A 136 11.95 22.29 -4.74
N VAL A 137 11.41 23.10 -3.83
CA VAL A 137 10.88 22.62 -2.53
C VAL A 137 9.85 21.51 -2.73
N ARG A 138 8.98 21.63 -3.75
CA ARG A 138 8.02 20.60 -4.11
C ARG A 138 8.71 19.28 -4.44
N ASP A 139 9.72 19.30 -5.30
CA ASP A 139 10.41 18.08 -5.76
C ASP A 139 11.20 17.43 -4.62
N THR A 140 11.76 18.22 -3.72
CA THR A 140 12.38 17.73 -2.49
C THR A 140 11.38 17.04 -1.56
N ILE A 141 10.18 17.62 -1.38
CA ILE A 141 9.09 16.97 -0.60
C ILE A 141 8.66 15.66 -1.27
N LEU A 142 8.48 15.65 -2.59
CA LEU A 142 8.12 14.43 -3.32
C LEU A 142 9.18 13.35 -3.17
N LEU A 143 10.47 13.69 -3.16
CA LEU A 143 11.56 12.75 -2.91
C LEU A 143 11.50 12.17 -1.51
N VAL A 144 11.28 12.99 -0.48
CA VAL A 144 11.14 12.51 0.91
C VAL A 144 9.95 11.56 1.05
N LEU A 145 8.81 11.92 0.42
CA LEU A 145 7.62 11.05 0.39
C LEU A 145 7.89 9.73 -0.34
N LEU A 146 8.61 9.77 -1.46
CA LEU A 146 9.01 8.58 -2.21
C LEU A 146 9.90 7.67 -1.35
N LEU A 147 10.92 8.21 -0.69
CA LEU A 147 11.82 7.46 0.18
C LEU A 147 11.05 6.81 1.35
N PHE A 148 10.15 7.55 1.99
CA PHE A 148 9.29 7.01 3.03
C PHE A 148 8.42 5.87 2.51
N LEU A 149 7.76 6.08 1.37
CA LEU A 149 6.84 5.11 0.78
C LEU A 149 7.55 3.83 0.34
N VAL A 150 8.72 3.95 -0.26
CA VAL A 150 9.56 2.81 -0.70
C VAL A 150 9.99 1.97 0.50
N ASN A 151 10.40 2.60 1.60
CA ASN A 151 10.70 1.89 2.85
C ASN A 151 9.44 1.20 3.41
N TYR A 152 8.30 1.89 3.41
CA TYR A 152 7.04 1.33 3.92
C TYR A 152 6.57 0.12 3.11
N ILE A 153 6.73 0.12 1.79
CA ILE A 153 6.40 -1.00 0.90
C ILE A 153 7.12 -2.28 1.32
N TYR A 154 8.40 -2.20 1.70
CA TYR A 154 9.15 -3.35 2.22
C TYR A 154 8.49 -3.94 3.47
N PHE A 155 8.01 -3.09 4.38
CA PHE A 155 7.31 -3.53 5.59
C PHE A 155 5.88 -4.04 5.31
N VAL A 156 5.28 -3.69 4.16
CA VAL A 156 3.99 -4.25 3.74
C VAL A 156 4.16 -5.65 3.17
N ARG A 157 5.16 -5.83 2.30
CA ARG A 157 5.53 -7.12 1.68
C ARG A 157 7.01 -7.16 1.36
N THR A 158 7.65 -8.28 1.65
CA THR A 158 9.07 -8.50 1.31
C THR A 158 9.33 -8.43 -0.21
N MET A 159 8.31 -8.72 -1.04
CA MET A 159 8.35 -8.49 -2.49
C MET A 159 8.61 -7.03 -2.89
N GLY A 160 8.45 -6.08 -1.97
CA GLY A 160 8.80 -4.67 -2.17
C GLY A 160 10.27 -4.44 -2.52
N THR A 161 11.16 -5.37 -2.18
CA THR A 161 12.58 -5.32 -2.58
C THR A 161 12.77 -5.23 -4.10
N SER A 162 11.92 -5.91 -4.89
CA SER A 162 11.98 -5.84 -6.35
C SER A 162 11.66 -4.44 -6.90
N LEU A 163 10.72 -3.73 -6.28
CA LEU A 163 10.40 -2.35 -6.64
C LEU A 163 11.54 -1.39 -6.26
N ILE A 164 12.17 -1.60 -5.10
CA ILE A 164 13.34 -0.84 -4.66
C ILE A 164 14.47 -0.98 -5.68
N LEU A 165 14.79 -2.21 -6.09
CA LEU A 165 15.78 -2.48 -7.10
C LEU A 165 15.44 -1.83 -8.46
N ALA A 166 14.18 -1.92 -8.89
CA ALA A 166 13.73 -1.31 -10.13
C ALA A 166 13.89 0.24 -10.11
N ILE A 167 13.58 0.88 -8.99
CA ILE A 167 13.77 2.33 -8.82
C ILE A 167 15.25 2.70 -8.87
N ILE A 168 16.13 1.94 -8.19
CA ILE A 168 17.57 2.18 -8.19
C ILE A 168 18.18 2.03 -9.60
N ILE A 169 17.72 1.05 -10.38
CA ILE A 169 18.22 0.82 -11.74
C ILE A 169 17.76 1.94 -12.70
N TYR A 170 16.58 2.49 -12.46
CA TYR A 170 16.02 3.55 -13.30
C TYR A 170 16.62 4.93 -12.98
N SER A 171 17.04 5.19 -11.73
CA SER A 171 17.60 6.48 -11.28
C SER A 171 19.01 6.71 -11.80
#